data_6e280052d7297935dec9424d82e2585b
#
_entry.id   6e280052d7297935dec9424d82e2585b
#
_cell.length_a   1.000
_cell.length_b   1.000
_cell.length_c   1.000
_cell.angle_alpha   90.00
_cell.angle_beta   90.00
_cell.angle_gamma   90.00
#
_symmetry.space_group_name_H-M   'P 1'
#
loop_
_entity.id
_entity.type
_entity.pdbx_description
1 polymer ?
#
loop_
_entity_poly.entity_id
_entity_poly.type
_entity_poly.pdbx_seq_one_letter_code
_entity_poly.pdbx_strand_id
1 'polypeptide(L)'
;MALADKLTNIADAIREKTGKTDKMTLNQMAVEIDEIASGNTEVEDALLTGTLTSYENDRITELGRYGLQGRPLLETVSLPNLVKTTIDAFSDCTALKHVSLPKYTGLEGGSRMFYRCRALTDDSFDIPNLIHTNALDFWECTGLTKIPYESQLNYVGDSCFRNCLIQSANLPNVTGIGYGSFLDCKSLVRVDVGVKQRKTLRRDTFNGCSALETCILRADAFLPMDNTSAFKGTPIESGTGYIYVPSALVDQYKAATNWTVYADQIRAIEDYSEITGGL
;
A
#
# COMPACT_ATOMS: atom_id res chain seq x y z
N MET A 1 -27.54 -23.00 23.01
CA MET A 1 -26.36 -22.17 23.30
C MET A 1 -26.28 -21.15 22.20
N ALA A 2 -26.31 -19.86 22.53
CA ALA A 2 -26.22 -18.82 21.55
C ALA A 2 -24.82 -18.83 20.87
N LEU A 3 -24.69 -18.31 19.65
CA LEU A 3 -23.40 -18.24 18.95
C LEU A 3 -22.35 -17.50 19.79
N ALA A 4 -22.77 -16.44 20.48
CA ALA A 4 -21.92 -15.69 21.41
C ALA A 4 -21.34 -16.56 22.54
N ASP A 5 -22.14 -17.47 23.11
CA ASP A 5 -21.69 -18.38 24.16
C ASP A 5 -20.67 -19.39 23.65
N LYS A 6 -20.87 -19.89 22.41
CA LYS A 6 -19.90 -20.80 21.77
C LYS A 6 -18.57 -20.13 21.50
N LEU A 7 -18.59 -18.89 21.00
CA LEU A 7 -17.40 -18.10 20.72
C LEU A 7 -16.64 -17.73 22.00
N THR A 8 -17.38 -17.40 23.08
CA THR A 8 -16.77 -17.16 24.40
C THR A 8 -16.10 -18.42 24.93
N ASN A 9 -16.75 -19.58 24.84
CA ASN A 9 -16.17 -20.85 25.29
C ASN A 9 -14.91 -21.23 24.51
N ILE A 10 -14.90 -20.99 23.19
CA ILE A 10 -13.71 -21.21 22.35
C ILE A 10 -12.58 -20.25 22.79
N ALA A 11 -12.87 -18.97 22.97
CA ALA A 11 -11.89 -18.00 23.42
C ALA A 11 -11.31 -18.33 24.79
N ASP A 12 -12.14 -18.84 25.71
CA ASP A 12 -11.71 -19.24 27.04
C ASP A 12 -10.86 -20.51 27.00
N ALA A 13 -11.22 -21.50 26.16
CA ALA A 13 -10.41 -22.70 25.94
C ALA A 13 -9.04 -22.39 25.34
N ILE A 14 -8.97 -21.44 24.39
CA ILE A 14 -7.71 -20.96 23.82
C ILE A 14 -6.88 -20.25 24.89
N ARG A 15 -7.48 -19.37 25.72
CA ARG A 15 -6.77 -18.70 26.82
C ARG A 15 -6.24 -19.66 27.87
N GLU A 16 -7.03 -20.67 28.24
CA GLU A 16 -6.63 -21.71 29.19
C GLU A 16 -5.42 -22.51 28.68
N LYS A 17 -5.46 -22.89 27.39
CA LYS A 17 -4.38 -23.64 26.73
C LYS A 17 -3.10 -22.80 26.52
N THR A 18 -3.22 -21.50 26.40
CA THR A 18 -2.16 -20.59 25.92
C THR A 18 -1.61 -19.66 26.98
N GLY A 19 -2.29 -19.53 28.11
CA GLY A 19 -1.95 -18.58 29.18
C GLY A 19 -2.11 -17.10 28.78
N LYS A 20 -2.68 -16.79 27.60
CA LYS A 20 -2.93 -15.40 27.15
C LYS A 20 -4.10 -14.80 27.93
N THR A 21 -3.92 -13.61 28.46
CA THR A 21 -4.94 -12.86 29.18
C THR A 21 -5.66 -11.82 28.30
N ASP A 22 -5.11 -11.51 27.12
CA ASP A 22 -5.63 -10.48 26.24
C ASP A 22 -6.86 -10.95 25.45
N LYS A 23 -7.77 -10.00 25.17
CA LYS A 23 -8.94 -10.26 24.33
C LYS A 23 -8.49 -10.53 22.89
N MET A 24 -8.61 -11.79 22.47
CA MET A 24 -8.44 -12.16 21.07
C MET A 24 -9.65 -11.70 20.25
N THR A 25 -9.40 -11.25 19.04
CA THR A 25 -10.47 -10.98 18.07
C THR A 25 -10.99 -12.29 17.48
N LEU A 26 -12.25 -12.31 17.00
CA LEU A 26 -12.85 -13.48 16.34
C LEU A 26 -11.99 -14.00 15.17
N ASN A 27 -11.28 -13.13 14.49
CA ASN A 27 -10.45 -13.49 13.33
C ASN A 27 -9.09 -14.06 13.73
N GLN A 28 -8.50 -13.58 14.81
CA GLN A 28 -7.33 -14.22 15.42
C GLN A 28 -7.68 -15.63 15.90
N MET A 29 -8.87 -15.80 16.49
CA MET A 29 -9.40 -17.11 16.86
C MET A 29 -9.60 -18.03 15.64
N ALA A 30 -10.08 -17.50 14.51
CA ALA A 30 -10.31 -18.30 13.30
C ALA A 30 -9.01 -18.90 12.74
N VAL A 31 -7.92 -18.12 12.70
CA VAL A 31 -6.60 -18.63 12.29
C VAL A 31 -6.11 -19.70 13.27
N GLU A 32 -6.20 -19.45 14.57
CA GLU A 32 -5.78 -20.41 15.60
C GLU A 32 -6.62 -21.69 15.58
N ILE A 33 -7.93 -21.59 15.37
CA ILE A 33 -8.84 -22.77 15.25
C ILE A 33 -8.51 -23.60 14.00
N ASP A 34 -8.17 -22.98 12.87
CA ASP A 34 -7.83 -23.69 11.64
C ASP A 34 -6.52 -24.48 11.82
N GLU A 35 -5.52 -23.92 12.50
CA GLU A 35 -4.29 -24.61 12.85
C GLU A 35 -4.49 -25.74 13.86
N ILE A 36 -5.32 -25.53 14.90
CA ILE A 36 -5.72 -26.58 15.85
C ILE A 36 -6.40 -27.74 15.12
N ALA A 37 -7.31 -27.46 14.19
CA ALA A 37 -8.02 -28.45 13.40
C ALA A 37 -7.11 -29.22 12.44
N SER A 38 -5.99 -28.60 12.00
CA SER A 38 -4.99 -29.23 11.14
C SER A 38 -4.08 -30.23 11.87
N GLY A 39 -4.04 -30.18 13.20
CA GLY A 39 -3.16 -31.00 14.02
C GLY A 39 -1.69 -30.59 13.96
N ASN A 40 -1.40 -29.38 13.48
CA ASN A 40 -0.03 -28.83 13.42
C ASN A 40 0.30 -28.10 14.73
N THR A 41 0.63 -28.87 15.74
CA THR A 41 0.90 -28.37 17.10
C THR A 41 2.09 -27.41 17.21
N GLU A 42 3.08 -27.53 16.32
CA GLU A 42 4.26 -26.64 16.33
C GLU A 42 3.88 -25.22 15.85
N VAL A 43 3.05 -25.12 14.79
CA VAL A 43 2.54 -23.84 14.30
C VAL A 43 1.56 -23.25 15.30
N GLU A 44 0.69 -24.08 15.89
CA GLU A 44 -0.23 -23.70 16.94
C GLU A 44 0.52 -23.04 18.11
N ASP A 45 1.50 -23.73 18.69
CA ASP A 45 2.27 -23.22 19.83
C ASP A 45 3.03 -21.93 19.46
N ALA A 46 3.57 -21.82 18.24
CA ALA A 46 4.30 -20.63 17.78
C ALA A 46 3.37 -19.42 17.55
N LEU A 47 2.15 -19.64 17.03
CA LEU A 47 1.10 -18.60 16.94
C LEU A 47 0.72 -18.08 18.32
N LEU A 48 0.54 -18.98 19.28
CA LEU A 48 0.11 -18.70 20.64
C LEU A 48 1.15 -17.95 21.46
N THR A 49 2.43 -18.36 21.33
CA THR A 49 3.55 -17.75 22.06
C THR A 49 4.07 -16.50 21.37
N GLY A 50 3.60 -16.17 20.15
CA GLY A 50 4.13 -15.06 19.35
C GLY A 50 5.52 -15.32 18.77
N THR A 51 6.00 -16.58 18.77
CA THR A 51 7.32 -16.98 18.28
C THR A 51 7.31 -17.45 16.83
N LEU A 52 6.13 -17.39 16.16
CA LEU A 52 5.97 -17.79 14.77
C LEU A 52 6.89 -16.97 13.85
N THR A 53 7.77 -17.69 13.13
CA THR A 53 8.68 -17.08 12.14
C THR A 53 8.23 -17.32 10.70
N SER A 54 7.42 -18.35 10.45
CA SER A 54 6.89 -18.70 9.14
C SER A 54 5.45 -19.17 9.25
N TYR A 55 4.60 -18.73 8.31
CA TYR A 55 3.20 -19.19 8.23
C TYR A 55 2.84 -19.57 6.80
N GLU A 56 2.42 -20.83 6.62
CA GLU A 56 1.94 -21.37 5.35
C GLU A 56 0.60 -22.05 5.55
N ASN A 57 -0.40 -21.72 4.72
CA ASN A 57 -1.71 -22.33 4.76
C ASN A 57 -2.39 -22.27 3.39
N ASP A 58 -2.63 -23.43 2.78
CA ASP A 58 -3.24 -23.58 1.46
C ASP A 58 -4.77 -23.60 1.48
N ARG A 59 -5.39 -23.61 2.65
CA ARG A 59 -6.85 -23.65 2.81
C ARG A 59 -7.46 -22.26 2.98
N ILE A 60 -6.69 -21.27 3.43
CA ILE A 60 -7.17 -19.92 3.67
C ILE A 60 -7.44 -19.21 2.35
N THR A 61 -8.70 -18.82 2.14
CA THR A 61 -9.13 -17.98 1.00
C THR A 61 -9.45 -16.55 1.40
N GLU A 62 -9.76 -16.33 2.67
CA GLU A 62 -10.03 -15.02 3.26
C GLU A 62 -9.28 -14.88 4.59
N LEU A 63 -8.53 -13.79 4.76
CA LEU A 63 -7.92 -13.42 6.02
C LEU A 63 -8.72 -12.29 6.65
N GLY A 64 -9.33 -12.58 7.77
CA GLY A 64 -10.21 -11.68 8.48
C GLY A 64 -9.47 -10.52 9.18
N ARG A 65 -10.23 -9.70 9.89
CA ARG A 65 -9.70 -8.51 10.58
C ARG A 65 -8.65 -8.90 11.62
N TYR A 66 -7.47 -8.29 11.52
CA TYR A 66 -6.31 -8.53 12.40
C TYR A 66 -5.69 -9.94 12.27
N GLY A 67 -5.96 -10.70 11.21
CA GLY A 67 -5.60 -12.09 11.04
C GLY A 67 -4.22 -12.48 11.58
N LEU A 68 -3.14 -11.98 10.98
CA LEU A 68 -1.76 -12.19 11.44
C LEU A 68 -1.12 -10.90 12.00
N GLN A 69 -1.93 -9.89 12.39
CA GLN A 69 -1.44 -8.63 12.93
C GLN A 69 -0.52 -8.82 14.15
N GLY A 70 0.52 -7.98 14.23
CA GLY A 70 1.37 -7.87 15.41
C GLY A 70 2.21 -9.13 15.67
N ARG A 71 2.65 -9.82 14.61
CA ARG A 71 3.58 -10.95 14.70
C ARG A 71 5.02 -10.47 14.42
N PRO A 72 5.74 -9.93 15.42
CA PRO A 72 6.99 -9.22 15.20
C PRO A 72 8.14 -10.13 14.76
N LEU A 73 8.03 -11.44 14.93
CA LEU A 73 9.01 -12.43 14.53
C LEU A 73 8.66 -13.13 13.21
N LEU A 74 7.46 -12.89 12.66
CA LEU A 74 7.01 -13.50 11.41
C LEU A 74 7.83 -12.95 10.24
N GLU A 75 8.63 -13.82 9.62
CA GLU A 75 9.52 -13.49 8.50
C GLU A 75 8.93 -13.88 7.15
N THR A 76 8.16 -14.97 7.10
CA THR A 76 7.61 -15.50 5.85
C THR A 76 6.13 -15.84 5.95
N VAL A 77 5.38 -15.54 4.89
CA VAL A 77 3.96 -15.90 4.73
C VAL A 77 3.73 -16.48 3.34
N SER A 78 3.05 -17.63 3.27
CA SER A 78 2.58 -18.25 2.03
C SER A 78 1.12 -18.64 2.16
N LEU A 79 0.23 -17.94 1.44
CA LEU A 79 -1.21 -18.18 1.41
C LEU A 79 -1.67 -18.29 -0.05
N PRO A 80 -1.41 -19.44 -0.72
CA PRO A 80 -1.57 -19.58 -2.17
C PRO A 80 -3.01 -19.43 -2.66
N ASN A 81 -3.99 -19.60 -1.79
CA ASN A 81 -5.40 -19.50 -2.12
C ASN A 81 -6.08 -18.23 -1.59
N LEU A 82 -5.33 -17.32 -0.94
CA LEU A 82 -5.88 -16.07 -0.44
C LEU A 82 -6.36 -15.17 -1.59
N VAL A 83 -7.61 -14.77 -1.56
CA VAL A 83 -8.21 -13.82 -2.52
C VAL A 83 -8.74 -12.57 -1.85
N LYS A 84 -9.05 -12.65 -0.55
CA LYS A 84 -9.66 -11.56 0.20
C LYS A 84 -8.97 -11.32 1.52
N THR A 85 -8.80 -10.03 1.86
CA THR A 85 -8.38 -9.60 3.19
C THR A 85 -9.34 -8.57 3.73
N THR A 86 -9.35 -8.42 5.05
CA THR A 86 -9.99 -7.28 5.69
C THR A 86 -8.93 -6.37 6.31
N ILE A 87 -9.32 -5.47 7.19
CA ILE A 87 -8.41 -4.47 7.77
C ILE A 87 -7.30 -5.12 8.62
N ASP A 88 -6.07 -4.60 8.55
CA ASP A 88 -4.91 -4.95 9.39
C ASP A 88 -4.42 -6.40 9.24
N ALA A 89 -4.58 -7.04 8.08
CA ALA A 89 -4.28 -8.46 7.90
C ALA A 89 -2.87 -8.89 8.35
N PHE A 90 -1.84 -8.10 8.01
CA PHE A 90 -0.43 -8.31 8.38
C PHE A 90 0.19 -7.09 9.06
N SER A 91 -0.61 -6.14 9.53
CA SER A 91 -0.11 -4.92 10.19
C SER A 91 0.87 -5.25 11.32
N ASP A 92 1.92 -4.43 11.45
CA ASP A 92 2.94 -4.55 12.50
C ASP A 92 3.71 -5.89 12.52
N CYS A 93 3.72 -6.65 11.41
CA CYS A 93 4.65 -7.77 11.21
C CYS A 93 6.04 -7.24 10.84
N THR A 94 6.76 -6.70 11.84
CA THR A 94 7.95 -5.88 11.61
C THR A 94 9.17 -6.65 11.07
N ALA A 95 9.19 -7.97 11.19
CA ALA A 95 10.24 -8.84 10.65
C ALA A 95 9.87 -9.47 9.30
N LEU A 96 8.68 -9.19 8.74
CA LEU A 96 8.17 -9.82 7.53
C LEU A 96 9.04 -9.46 6.32
N LYS A 97 9.62 -10.50 5.66
CA LYS A 97 10.57 -10.39 4.55
C LYS A 97 10.05 -11.01 3.25
N HIS A 98 9.20 -12.04 3.34
CA HIS A 98 8.70 -12.77 2.18
C HIS A 98 7.20 -13.01 2.29
N VAL A 99 6.48 -12.65 1.21
CA VAL A 99 5.03 -12.75 1.11
C VAL A 99 4.66 -13.37 -0.23
N SER A 100 4.04 -14.55 -0.20
CA SER A 100 3.49 -15.21 -1.40
C SER A 100 1.97 -15.30 -1.33
N LEU A 101 1.29 -14.54 -2.20
CA LEU A 101 -0.15 -14.44 -2.32
C LEU A 101 -0.56 -14.45 -3.81
N PRO A 102 -0.32 -15.54 -4.54
CA PRO A 102 -0.39 -15.55 -6.01
C PRO A 102 -1.80 -15.31 -6.57
N LYS A 103 -2.86 -15.47 -5.81
CA LYS A 103 -4.25 -15.20 -6.25
C LYS A 103 -4.79 -13.84 -5.80
N TYR A 104 -4.06 -13.12 -4.95
CA TYR A 104 -4.53 -11.85 -4.42
C TYR A 104 -4.38 -10.71 -5.44
N THR A 105 -5.46 -9.95 -5.63
CA THR A 105 -5.51 -8.83 -6.61
C THR A 105 -5.53 -7.45 -5.97
N GLY A 106 -5.83 -7.36 -4.68
CA GLY A 106 -6.10 -6.12 -3.96
C GLY A 106 -7.56 -5.64 -4.04
N LEU A 107 -8.36 -6.12 -5.00
CA LEU A 107 -9.75 -5.64 -5.19
C LEU A 107 -10.67 -5.98 -4.03
N GLU A 108 -10.48 -7.16 -3.43
CA GLU A 108 -11.21 -7.63 -2.25
C GLU A 108 -10.41 -7.41 -0.96
N GLY A 109 -9.51 -6.41 -0.99
CA GLY A 109 -8.64 -6.06 0.12
C GLY A 109 -9.26 -5.05 1.09
N GLY A 110 -9.00 -5.24 2.38
CA GLY A 110 -9.18 -4.21 3.40
C GLY A 110 -7.99 -3.25 3.45
N SER A 111 -8.07 -2.23 4.28
CA SER A 111 -6.96 -1.30 4.50
C SER A 111 -5.87 -1.84 5.42
N ARG A 112 -4.68 -1.23 5.37
CA ARG A 112 -3.53 -1.51 6.26
C ARG A 112 -2.98 -2.93 6.17
N MET A 113 -3.00 -3.53 4.99
CA MET A 113 -2.56 -4.91 4.81
C MET A 113 -1.14 -5.15 5.37
N PHE A 114 -0.18 -4.32 4.99
CA PHE A 114 1.24 -4.38 5.41
C PHE A 114 1.68 -3.14 6.21
N TYR A 115 0.75 -2.48 6.88
CA TYR A 115 1.04 -1.31 7.69
C TYR A 115 2.20 -1.57 8.66
N ARG A 116 3.28 -0.77 8.58
CA ARG A 116 4.51 -0.91 9.40
C ARG A 116 5.29 -2.22 9.25
N CYS A 117 5.13 -2.95 8.16
CA CYS A 117 5.98 -4.09 7.85
C CYS A 117 7.35 -3.59 7.35
N ARG A 118 8.20 -3.14 8.26
CA ARG A 118 9.41 -2.36 7.96
C ARG A 118 10.54 -3.18 7.34
N ALA A 119 10.52 -4.50 7.48
CA ALA A 119 11.51 -5.40 6.88
C ALA A 119 11.18 -5.79 5.43
N LEU A 120 9.98 -5.45 4.92
CA LEU A 120 9.63 -5.67 3.52
C LEU A 120 10.53 -4.81 2.61
N THR A 121 11.11 -5.46 1.61
CA THR A 121 11.96 -4.85 0.57
C THR A 121 11.33 -5.07 -0.81
N ASP A 122 11.99 -4.57 -1.85
CA ASP A 122 11.50 -4.69 -3.23
C ASP A 122 11.38 -6.16 -3.70
N ASP A 123 12.18 -7.06 -3.15
CA ASP A 123 12.21 -8.49 -3.48
C ASP A 123 11.32 -9.36 -2.57
N SER A 124 10.53 -8.73 -1.70
CA SER A 124 9.74 -9.45 -0.68
C SER A 124 8.48 -10.12 -1.21
N PHE A 125 8.03 -9.78 -2.44
CA PHE A 125 6.68 -10.06 -2.89
C PHE A 125 6.58 -11.08 -4.01
N ASP A 126 5.78 -12.12 -3.82
CA ASP A 126 5.21 -12.97 -4.84
C ASP A 126 3.68 -12.77 -4.86
N ILE A 127 3.25 -11.63 -5.45
CA ILE A 127 1.83 -11.24 -5.59
C ILE A 127 1.57 -10.82 -7.05
N PRO A 128 1.79 -11.71 -8.04
CA PRO A 128 1.84 -11.35 -9.46
C PRO A 128 0.54 -10.77 -10.02
N ASN A 129 -0.57 -10.96 -9.31
CA ASN A 129 -1.88 -10.47 -9.70
C ASN A 129 -2.32 -9.19 -8.98
N LEU A 130 -1.42 -8.54 -8.23
CA LEU A 130 -1.73 -7.29 -7.52
C LEU A 130 -1.96 -6.16 -8.53
N ILE A 131 -3.21 -5.69 -8.64
CA ILE A 131 -3.63 -4.61 -9.53
C ILE A 131 -4.24 -3.41 -8.79
N HIS A 132 -4.48 -3.54 -7.48
CA HIS A 132 -5.10 -2.53 -6.67
C HIS A 132 -4.48 -2.50 -5.28
N THR A 133 -4.14 -1.30 -4.79
CA THR A 133 -3.74 -1.11 -3.39
C THR A 133 -4.79 -0.31 -2.65
N ASN A 134 -4.99 -0.66 -1.38
CA ASN A 134 -5.99 -0.03 -0.53
C ASN A 134 -5.36 1.04 0.37
N ALA A 135 -6.20 1.70 1.17
CA ALA A 135 -5.73 2.74 2.07
C ALA A 135 -4.72 2.18 3.09
N LEU A 136 -3.58 2.88 3.25
CA LEU A 136 -2.57 2.59 4.26
C LEU A 136 -1.85 1.23 4.10
N ASP A 137 -2.00 0.54 2.95
CA ASP A 137 -1.50 -0.83 2.80
C ASP A 137 0.00 -0.96 3.06
N PHE A 138 0.81 0.01 2.64
CA PHE A 138 2.26 0.02 2.79
C PHE A 138 2.78 1.19 3.65
N TRP A 139 1.92 1.81 4.47
CA TRP A 139 2.36 2.91 5.34
C TRP A 139 3.52 2.48 6.22
N GLU A 140 4.61 3.27 6.24
CA GLU A 140 5.86 3.01 6.97
C GLU A 140 6.54 1.67 6.63
N CYS A 141 6.36 1.14 5.42
CA CYS A 141 7.20 0.07 4.91
C CYS A 141 8.55 0.66 4.46
N THR A 142 9.40 0.98 5.42
CA THR A 142 10.63 1.75 5.20
C THR A 142 11.74 0.96 4.49
N GLY A 143 11.57 -0.32 4.23
CA GLY A 143 12.48 -1.10 3.39
C GLY A 143 12.16 -1.02 1.88
N LEU A 144 10.98 -0.46 1.48
CA LEU A 144 10.59 -0.34 0.08
C LEU A 144 11.25 0.87 -0.58
N THR A 145 11.96 0.63 -1.68
CA THR A 145 12.51 1.66 -2.57
C THR A 145 11.78 1.75 -3.91
N LYS A 146 10.98 0.74 -4.24
CA LYS A 146 10.11 0.67 -5.42
C LYS A 146 8.67 0.32 -5.02
N ILE A 147 7.73 0.68 -5.89
CA ILE A 147 6.33 0.28 -5.75
C ILE A 147 6.19 -1.17 -6.23
N PRO A 148 5.66 -2.09 -5.41
CA PRO A 148 5.41 -3.46 -5.87
C PRO A 148 4.45 -3.48 -7.08
N TYR A 149 4.85 -4.14 -8.16
CA TYR A 149 4.03 -4.33 -9.38
C TYR A 149 3.47 -3.02 -9.99
N GLU A 150 4.21 -1.91 -9.90
CA GLU A 150 3.75 -0.56 -10.29
C GLU A 150 3.15 -0.48 -11.70
N SER A 151 3.72 -1.23 -12.67
CA SER A 151 3.28 -1.19 -14.07
C SER A 151 1.88 -1.77 -14.31
N GLN A 152 1.36 -2.60 -13.42
CA GLN A 152 0.03 -3.19 -13.54
C GLN A 152 -1.01 -2.60 -12.60
N LEU A 153 -0.60 -1.74 -11.64
CA LEU A 153 -1.55 -1.11 -10.74
C LEU A 153 -2.56 -0.24 -11.49
N ASN A 154 -3.84 -0.41 -11.19
CA ASN A 154 -4.93 0.41 -11.70
C ASN A 154 -5.41 1.47 -10.69
N TYR A 155 -5.05 1.35 -9.43
CA TYR A 155 -5.37 2.31 -8.39
C TYR A 155 -4.37 2.24 -7.24
N VAL A 156 -4.03 3.42 -6.68
CA VAL A 156 -3.22 3.58 -5.47
C VAL A 156 -4.10 4.19 -4.37
N GLY A 157 -4.23 3.49 -3.26
CA GLY A 157 -5.10 3.86 -2.13
C GLY A 157 -4.66 5.10 -1.36
N ASP A 158 -5.54 5.62 -0.50
CA ASP A 158 -5.25 6.77 0.37
C ASP A 158 -4.09 6.45 1.33
N SER A 159 -3.09 7.32 1.40
CA SER A 159 -1.89 7.19 2.25
C SER A 159 -1.16 5.84 2.10
N CYS A 160 -1.30 5.19 0.95
CA CYS A 160 -0.83 3.81 0.74
C CYS A 160 0.67 3.65 0.99
N PHE A 161 1.50 4.53 0.43
CA PHE A 161 2.97 4.50 0.55
C PHE A 161 3.52 5.60 1.46
N ARG A 162 2.69 6.17 2.33
CA ARG A 162 3.14 7.23 3.23
C ARG A 162 4.35 6.79 4.07
N ASN A 163 5.37 7.65 4.19
CA ASN A 163 6.63 7.40 4.90
C ASN A 163 7.45 6.20 4.36
N CYS A 164 7.26 5.79 3.09
CA CYS A 164 8.13 4.84 2.42
C CYS A 164 9.37 5.52 1.83
N LEU A 165 10.41 4.73 1.50
CA LEU A 165 11.64 5.22 0.85
C LEU A 165 11.60 5.07 -0.68
N ILE A 166 10.40 5.02 -1.28
CA ILE A 166 10.20 4.94 -2.73
C ILE A 166 11.00 6.04 -3.44
N GLN A 167 11.80 5.66 -4.44
CA GLN A 167 12.67 6.58 -5.19
C GLN A 167 12.01 7.10 -6.46
N SER A 168 11.20 6.27 -7.11
CA SER A 168 10.43 6.65 -8.29
C SER A 168 9.09 5.95 -8.32
N ALA A 169 8.11 6.52 -9.03
CA ALA A 169 6.81 5.92 -9.27
C ALA A 169 6.49 6.01 -10.76
N ASN A 170 6.43 4.85 -11.44
CA ASN A 170 6.01 4.73 -12.82
C ASN A 170 4.66 4.00 -12.88
N LEU A 171 3.57 4.77 -13.05
CA LEU A 171 2.19 4.33 -12.88
C LEU A 171 1.38 4.46 -14.18
N PRO A 172 1.72 3.67 -15.25
CA PRO A 172 1.13 3.85 -16.58
C PRO A 172 -0.36 3.53 -16.64
N ASN A 173 -0.83 2.67 -15.75
CA ASN A 173 -2.18 2.11 -15.83
C ASN A 173 -3.16 2.65 -14.77
N VAL A 174 -2.70 3.51 -13.85
CA VAL A 174 -3.58 4.01 -12.78
C VAL A 174 -4.68 4.91 -13.31
N THR A 175 -5.89 4.72 -12.78
CA THR A 175 -7.06 5.57 -13.01
C THR A 175 -7.28 6.56 -11.89
N GLY A 176 -6.58 6.42 -10.78
CA GLY A 176 -6.64 7.32 -9.63
C GLY A 176 -5.56 7.03 -8.60
N ILE A 177 -5.10 8.13 -7.97
CA ILE A 177 -4.17 8.12 -6.86
C ILE A 177 -4.89 8.78 -5.68
N GLY A 178 -4.92 8.10 -4.55
CA GLY A 178 -5.64 8.51 -3.36
C GLY A 178 -4.99 9.69 -2.64
N TYR A 179 -5.69 10.20 -1.64
CA TYR A 179 -5.23 11.24 -0.74
C TYR A 179 -3.93 10.85 -0.03
N GLY A 180 -2.92 11.73 -0.06
CA GLY A 180 -1.66 11.52 0.67
C GLY A 180 -0.92 10.24 0.34
N SER A 181 -1.15 9.64 -0.84
CA SER A 181 -0.62 8.30 -1.16
C SER A 181 0.89 8.19 -1.04
N PHE A 182 1.62 9.27 -1.30
CA PHE A 182 3.08 9.38 -1.18
C PHE A 182 3.51 10.43 -0.14
N LEU A 183 2.63 10.77 0.80
CA LEU A 183 2.92 11.75 1.85
C LEU A 183 4.21 11.36 2.59
N ASP A 184 5.16 12.30 2.71
CA ASP A 184 6.46 12.12 3.36
C ASP A 184 7.36 11.02 2.72
N CYS A 185 7.19 10.69 1.44
CA CYS A 185 8.16 9.88 0.68
C CYS A 185 9.38 10.71 0.31
N LYS A 186 10.28 10.91 1.27
CA LYS A 186 11.40 11.86 1.16
C LYS A 186 12.45 11.50 0.10
N SER A 187 12.49 10.24 -0.34
CA SER A 187 13.39 9.74 -1.38
C SER A 187 12.79 9.78 -2.79
N LEU A 188 11.51 10.16 -2.93
CA LEU A 188 10.82 10.16 -4.21
C LEU A 188 11.30 11.33 -5.08
N VAL A 189 12.03 11.01 -6.16
CA VAL A 189 12.62 12.00 -7.08
C VAL A 189 11.73 12.25 -8.29
N ARG A 190 11.12 11.20 -8.83
CA ARG A 190 10.34 11.22 -10.07
C ARG A 190 9.03 10.46 -9.94
N VAL A 191 7.99 11.06 -10.48
CA VAL A 191 6.67 10.43 -10.66
C VAL A 191 6.27 10.54 -12.13
N ASP A 192 5.81 9.43 -12.72
CA ASP A 192 5.29 9.36 -14.09
C ASP A 192 3.92 8.67 -14.06
N VAL A 193 2.87 9.43 -14.32
CA VAL A 193 1.48 8.97 -14.28
C VAL A 193 0.94 8.87 -15.70
N GLY A 194 0.53 7.67 -16.09
CA GLY A 194 0.07 7.36 -17.44
C GLY A 194 -1.27 8.00 -17.82
N VAL A 195 -1.64 7.78 -19.08
CA VAL A 195 -2.82 8.39 -19.73
C VAL A 195 -4.17 7.97 -19.14
N LYS A 196 -4.20 6.87 -18.38
CA LYS A 196 -5.45 6.37 -17.78
C LYS A 196 -5.93 7.17 -16.56
N GLN A 197 -5.08 8.02 -15.98
CA GLN A 197 -5.48 8.87 -14.86
C GLN A 197 -6.61 9.82 -15.28
N ARG A 198 -7.75 9.74 -14.59
CA ARG A 198 -8.97 10.52 -14.89
C ARG A 198 -9.56 11.21 -13.66
N LYS A 199 -9.02 10.92 -12.48
CA LYS A 199 -9.51 11.49 -11.23
C LYS A 199 -8.66 12.69 -10.84
N THR A 200 -9.24 13.56 -10.01
CA THR A 200 -8.57 14.71 -9.41
C THR A 200 -7.25 14.30 -8.73
N LEU A 201 -6.18 15.09 -8.91
CA LEU A 201 -5.00 15.03 -8.06
C LEU A 201 -5.39 15.47 -6.65
N ARG A 202 -5.26 14.56 -5.72
CA ARG A 202 -5.78 14.74 -4.36
C ARG A 202 -4.81 15.55 -3.51
N ARG A 203 -5.38 16.22 -2.48
CA ARG A 203 -4.57 16.92 -1.49
C ARG A 203 -3.51 16.00 -0.90
N ASP A 204 -2.38 16.57 -0.53
CA ASP A 204 -1.25 15.93 0.14
C ASP A 204 -0.65 14.72 -0.61
N THR A 205 -1.02 14.46 -1.87
CA THR A 205 -0.55 13.28 -2.62
C THR A 205 0.98 13.14 -2.55
N PHE A 206 1.72 14.25 -2.72
CA PHE A 206 3.18 14.31 -2.69
C PHE A 206 3.71 15.27 -1.61
N ASN A 207 2.88 15.66 -0.65
CA ASN A 207 3.28 16.56 0.42
C ASN A 207 4.47 15.95 1.20
N GLY A 208 5.52 16.75 1.45
CA GLY A 208 6.72 16.30 2.15
C GLY A 208 7.66 15.39 1.34
N CYS A 209 7.41 15.18 0.03
CA CYS A 209 8.35 14.51 -0.87
C CYS A 209 9.51 15.46 -1.21
N SER A 210 10.43 15.63 -0.26
CA SER A 210 11.48 16.68 -0.33
C SER A 210 12.51 16.50 -1.44
N ALA A 211 12.52 15.36 -2.13
CA ALA A 211 13.36 15.09 -3.29
C ALA A 211 12.59 15.13 -4.63
N LEU A 212 11.28 15.43 -4.66
CA LEU A 212 10.47 15.35 -5.88
C LEU A 212 10.74 16.50 -6.85
N GLU A 213 11.61 16.25 -7.80
CA GLU A 213 12.00 17.20 -8.84
C GLU A 213 11.14 17.11 -10.10
N THR A 214 10.61 15.92 -10.40
CA THR A 214 9.94 15.65 -11.68
C THR A 214 8.58 14.96 -11.46
N CYS A 215 7.49 15.62 -11.87
CA CYS A 215 6.16 15.05 -11.91
C CYS A 215 5.62 15.09 -13.35
N ILE A 216 5.34 13.93 -13.95
CA ILE A 216 4.84 13.81 -15.32
C ILE A 216 3.41 13.31 -15.28
N LEU A 217 2.51 14.05 -15.88
CA LEU A 217 1.08 13.75 -15.98
C LEU A 217 0.72 13.56 -17.45
N ARG A 218 0.68 12.30 -17.92
CA ARG A 218 0.48 11.96 -19.34
C ARG A 218 -0.98 11.89 -19.76
N ALA A 219 -1.93 12.19 -18.86
CA ALA A 219 -3.34 12.18 -19.21
C ALA A 219 -3.66 13.16 -20.35
N ASP A 220 -4.40 12.69 -21.34
CA ASP A 220 -4.87 13.48 -22.49
C ASP A 220 -6.01 14.46 -22.16
N ALA A 221 -6.46 14.47 -20.91
CA ALA A 221 -7.46 15.38 -20.38
C ALA A 221 -6.93 16.05 -19.12
N PHE A 222 -7.34 17.29 -18.89
CA PHE A 222 -7.00 18.07 -17.71
C PHE A 222 -7.36 17.34 -16.42
N LEU A 223 -6.43 17.31 -15.47
CA LEU A 223 -6.64 16.78 -14.12
C LEU A 223 -6.86 17.94 -13.14
N PRO A 224 -8.05 18.13 -12.57
CA PRO A 224 -8.24 19.06 -11.47
C PRO A 224 -7.35 18.72 -10.30
N MET A 225 -6.98 19.72 -9.51
CA MET A 225 -6.30 19.53 -8.21
C MET A 225 -7.21 20.07 -7.11
N ASP A 226 -7.47 19.26 -6.08
CA ASP A 226 -8.43 19.63 -5.04
C ASP A 226 -7.82 20.58 -3.99
N ASN A 227 -6.50 20.60 -3.84
CA ASN A 227 -5.80 21.50 -2.91
C ASN A 227 -4.34 21.70 -3.31
N THR A 228 -3.81 22.90 -3.07
CA THR A 228 -2.40 23.25 -3.36
C THR A 228 -1.40 22.45 -2.51
N SER A 229 -1.82 21.82 -1.42
CA SER A 229 -0.95 20.98 -0.59
C SER A 229 -0.43 19.73 -1.28
N ALA A 230 -0.93 19.41 -2.49
CA ALA A 230 -0.48 18.22 -3.23
C ALA A 230 1.04 18.14 -3.42
N PHE A 231 1.72 19.28 -3.60
CA PHE A 231 3.18 19.39 -3.78
C PHE A 231 3.86 20.16 -2.65
N LYS A 232 3.22 20.34 -1.51
CA LYS A 232 3.81 21.11 -0.40
C LYS A 232 5.10 20.45 0.10
N GLY A 233 6.14 21.24 0.35
CA GLY A 233 7.44 20.75 0.85
C GLY A 233 8.27 20.00 -0.20
N THR A 234 7.97 20.19 -1.51
CA THR A 234 8.72 19.61 -2.63
C THR A 234 9.58 20.66 -3.33
N PRO A 235 10.61 20.24 -4.12
CA PRO A 235 11.30 21.10 -5.08
C PRO A 235 10.37 21.79 -6.09
N ILE A 236 9.22 21.17 -6.43
CA ILE A 236 8.21 21.79 -7.29
C ILE A 236 7.61 23.04 -6.62
N GLU A 237 7.26 22.97 -5.34
CA GLU A 237 6.77 24.15 -4.59
C GLU A 237 7.84 25.24 -4.48
N SER A 238 9.10 24.86 -4.25
CA SER A 238 10.20 25.83 -4.13
C SER A 238 10.69 26.40 -5.46
N GLY A 239 10.19 25.93 -6.60
CA GLY A 239 10.51 26.42 -7.94
C GLY A 239 11.74 25.78 -8.58
N THR A 240 12.31 24.72 -8.00
CA THR A 240 13.46 23.98 -8.54
C THR A 240 13.09 22.67 -9.22
N GLY A 241 11.84 22.19 -9.06
CA GLY A 241 11.29 21.04 -9.75
C GLY A 241 10.21 21.43 -10.76
N TYR A 242 9.78 20.47 -11.60
CA TYR A 242 8.87 20.74 -12.71
C TYR A 242 7.74 19.71 -12.82
N ILE A 243 6.61 20.20 -13.34
CA ILE A 243 5.43 19.40 -13.69
C ILE A 243 5.31 19.38 -15.22
N TYR A 244 5.33 18.19 -15.80
CA TYR A 244 5.24 17.99 -17.23
C TYR A 244 3.84 17.49 -17.60
N VAL A 245 3.20 18.18 -18.55
CA VAL A 245 1.87 17.87 -19.05
C VAL A 245 1.88 17.90 -20.57
N PRO A 246 0.92 17.27 -21.28
CA PRO A 246 0.80 17.39 -22.73
C PRO A 246 0.75 18.87 -23.16
N SER A 247 1.44 19.24 -24.24
CA SER A 247 1.54 20.62 -24.75
C SER A 247 0.18 21.28 -24.93
N ALA A 248 -0.81 20.53 -25.44
CA ALA A 248 -2.19 21.00 -25.63
C ALA A 248 -2.88 21.44 -24.32
N LEU A 249 -2.38 21.04 -23.15
CA LEU A 249 -3.01 21.29 -21.86
C LEU A 249 -2.24 22.31 -21.00
N VAL A 250 -1.04 22.74 -21.40
CA VAL A 250 -0.17 23.63 -20.62
C VAL A 250 -0.90 24.89 -20.15
N ASP A 251 -1.54 25.62 -21.07
CA ASP A 251 -2.24 26.87 -20.74
C ASP A 251 -3.44 26.62 -19.81
N GLN A 252 -4.15 25.51 -20.01
CA GLN A 252 -5.25 25.13 -19.14
C GLN A 252 -4.76 24.85 -17.71
N TYR A 253 -3.66 24.11 -17.55
CA TYR A 253 -3.07 23.86 -16.23
C TYR A 253 -2.60 25.16 -15.56
N LYS A 254 -1.89 26.04 -16.29
CA LYS A 254 -1.39 27.31 -15.77
C LYS A 254 -2.49 28.26 -15.28
N ALA A 255 -3.68 28.17 -15.87
CA ALA A 255 -4.82 29.05 -15.53
C ALA A 255 -5.79 28.43 -14.52
N ALA A 256 -5.69 27.12 -14.23
CA ALA A 256 -6.69 26.42 -13.46
C ALA A 256 -6.53 26.62 -11.94
N THR A 257 -7.65 26.61 -11.22
CA THR A 257 -7.70 26.72 -9.75
C THR A 257 -6.78 25.69 -9.10
N ASN A 258 -6.06 26.09 -8.06
CA ASN A 258 -5.02 25.37 -7.33
C ASN A 258 -3.74 25.07 -8.13
N TRP A 259 -3.78 25.06 -9.47
CA TRP A 259 -2.62 24.90 -10.33
C TRP A 259 -1.85 26.21 -10.57
N THR A 260 -2.52 27.36 -10.47
CA THR A 260 -1.92 28.69 -10.70
C THR A 260 -0.70 28.97 -9.84
N VAL A 261 -0.61 28.39 -8.63
CA VAL A 261 0.54 28.56 -7.73
C VAL A 261 1.79 27.84 -8.25
N TYR A 262 1.63 26.91 -9.20
CA TYR A 262 2.69 26.14 -9.86
C TYR A 262 2.88 26.51 -11.33
N ALA A 263 2.26 27.59 -11.82
CA ALA A 263 2.27 27.96 -13.25
C ALA A 263 3.67 28.06 -13.85
N ASP A 264 4.64 28.59 -13.09
CA ASP A 264 6.03 28.74 -13.52
C ASP A 264 6.80 27.41 -13.57
N GLN A 265 6.30 26.34 -12.96
CA GLN A 265 6.89 25.02 -12.96
C GLN A 265 6.28 24.08 -14.03
N ILE A 266 5.18 24.49 -14.68
CA ILE A 266 4.49 23.67 -15.68
C ILE A 266 5.19 23.77 -17.04
N ARG A 267 5.50 22.62 -17.65
CA ARG A 267 6.22 22.46 -18.92
C ARG A 267 5.46 21.52 -19.86
N ALA A 268 5.67 21.66 -21.17
CA ALA A 268 5.18 20.69 -22.15
C ALA A 268 6.08 19.44 -22.16
N ILE A 269 5.47 18.25 -22.15
CA ILE A 269 6.19 16.97 -22.25
C ILE A 269 7.03 16.95 -23.55
N GLU A 270 6.45 17.43 -24.65
CA GLU A 270 6.98 17.35 -25.99
C GLU A 270 8.26 18.18 -26.20
N ASP A 271 8.49 19.17 -25.33
CA ASP A 271 9.69 20.04 -25.40
C ASP A 271 10.95 19.35 -24.79
N TYR A 272 10.79 18.18 -24.18
CA TYR A 272 11.85 17.51 -23.42
C TYR A 272 11.97 16.05 -23.83
N SER A 273 13.04 15.71 -24.58
CA SER A 273 13.25 14.36 -25.13
C SER A 273 13.42 13.29 -24.04
N GLU A 274 14.04 13.65 -22.91
CA GLU A 274 14.22 12.79 -21.73
C GLU A 274 12.90 12.50 -20.99
N ILE A 275 11.85 13.28 -21.27
CA ILE A 275 10.51 13.10 -20.69
C ILE A 275 9.60 12.33 -21.66
N THR A 276 9.75 12.53 -22.97
CA THR A 276 8.92 11.88 -24.00
C THR A 276 9.14 10.37 -24.06
N GLY A 277 10.35 9.88 -23.82
CA GLY A 277 10.78 8.48 -23.99
C GLY A 277 10.42 7.52 -22.85
N GLY A 278 9.71 7.95 -21.84
CA GLY A 278 9.54 7.17 -20.62
C GLY A 278 8.12 6.66 -20.35
N LEU A 279 7.75 5.53 -20.93
CA LEU A 279 6.80 4.51 -20.37
C LEU A 279 7.12 3.16 -20.99
#